data_044eb3d4a9c47571fcf8a269fd31b3d8
#
_entry.id   044eb3d4a9c47571fcf8a269fd31b3d8
#
_cell.length_a   1.000
_cell.length_b   1.000
_cell.length_c   1.000
_cell.angle_alpha   90.00
_cell.angle_beta   90.00
_cell.angle_gamma   90.00
#
_symmetry.space_group_name_H-M   'P 1'
#
loop_
_entity.id
_entity.type
_entity.pdbx_description
1 polymer ?
#
loop_
_entity_poly.entity_id
_entity_poly.type
_entity_poly.pdbx_seq_one_letter_code
_entity_poly.pdbx_strand_id
1 'polypeptide(L)'
;QYIKIVVEESEDVEGRTKMTDKVIENNQVTVMGEVVSNFSYSHEIYGEGFYMVDIKCTRLSDSFDIIPVMVSERLLDVTASYVGMLLCVNGQFRSYNRHEERKNRLVLSVFAREVKFIEEMEESSKTNQIYLDGYICKEPVYRKTPLGREIADLLLAVNRPYGKSDYIPCICWGRNARYAEHFKVGERCAIWGRIQSREYMKKLDEEHVEKRVAFEVSVSKLELLEEAQVQESIV
;
A
#
# COMPACT_ATOMS: atom_id res chain seq x y z
N GLN A 1 11.98 -5.52 -18.38
CA GLN A 1 12.94 -6.53 -17.89
C GLN A 1 12.46 -6.95 -16.51
N TYR A 2 11.94 -8.19 -16.39
CA TYR A 2 11.44 -8.74 -15.12
C TYR A 2 12.66 -9.11 -14.26
N ILE A 3 12.74 -8.61 -13.05
CA ILE A 3 13.72 -9.07 -12.09
C ILE A 3 13.29 -10.46 -11.62
N LYS A 4 14.00 -11.47 -12.10
CA LYS A 4 13.88 -12.85 -11.65
C LYS A 4 14.71 -12.96 -10.37
N ILE A 5 14.05 -13.03 -9.22
CA ILE A 5 14.75 -13.32 -7.96
C ILE A 5 15.09 -14.80 -7.99
N VAL A 6 16.39 -15.09 -8.13
CA VAL A 6 16.95 -16.43 -7.96
C VAL A 6 17.10 -16.64 -6.46
N VAL A 7 16.39 -17.61 -5.92
CA VAL A 7 16.60 -18.09 -4.55
C VAL A 7 17.75 -19.09 -4.63
N GLU A 8 18.92 -18.70 -4.13
CA GLU A 8 20.00 -19.66 -3.87
C GLU A 8 19.70 -20.37 -2.55
N GLU A 9 19.51 -21.68 -2.62
CA GLU A 9 19.48 -22.55 -1.45
C GLU A 9 20.93 -22.79 -1.00
N SER A 10 21.29 -22.28 0.17
CA SER A 10 22.55 -22.65 0.84
C SER A 10 22.26 -23.76 1.86
N GLU A 11 22.80 -24.95 1.62
CA GLU A 11 22.83 -26.02 2.60
C GLU A 11 23.97 -25.78 3.60
N ASP A 12 23.62 -25.68 4.89
CA ASP A 12 24.59 -25.71 5.98
C ASP A 12 24.96 -27.15 6.35
N VAL A 13 26.24 -27.34 6.73
CA VAL A 13 26.95 -28.62 6.97
C VAL A 13 26.38 -29.45 8.15
N GLU A 14 25.30 -29.06 8.79
CA GLU A 14 24.74 -29.78 9.96
C GLU A 14 23.28 -30.23 9.83
N GLY A 15 22.71 -30.32 8.66
CA GLY A 15 21.42 -31.02 8.44
C GLY A 15 20.25 -30.57 9.33
N ARG A 16 20.25 -29.35 9.88
CA ARG A 16 19.13 -28.74 10.58
C ARG A 16 18.47 -27.70 9.67
N THR A 17 17.31 -28.07 9.14
CA THR A 17 16.43 -27.12 8.47
C THR A 17 16.03 -26.02 9.46
N LYS A 18 16.73 -24.89 9.47
CA LYS A 18 16.22 -23.68 10.12
C LYS A 18 14.97 -23.29 9.34
N MET A 19 13.81 -23.34 9.98
CA MET A 19 12.65 -22.60 9.53
C MET A 19 13.05 -21.12 9.53
N THR A 20 13.56 -20.63 8.41
CA THR A 20 13.63 -19.20 8.16
C THR A 20 12.19 -18.74 8.11
N ASP A 21 11.80 -17.86 9.04
CA ASP A 21 10.54 -17.13 8.96
C ASP A 21 10.48 -16.54 7.54
N LYS A 22 9.69 -17.18 6.66
CA LYS A 22 9.38 -16.64 5.35
C LYS A 22 8.70 -15.30 5.62
N VAL A 23 9.46 -14.21 5.48
CA VAL A 23 8.88 -12.87 5.48
C VAL A 23 7.82 -12.91 4.39
N ILE A 24 6.55 -12.85 4.79
CA ILE A 24 5.44 -12.85 3.85
C ILE A 24 5.53 -11.54 3.08
N GLU A 25 6.08 -11.58 1.89
CA GLU A 25 6.26 -10.42 0.99
C GLU A 25 4.95 -10.09 0.25
N ASN A 26 3.85 -10.10 0.97
CA ASN A 26 2.50 -9.89 0.43
C ASN A 26 2.10 -8.41 0.34
N ASN A 27 2.99 -7.49 0.71
CA ASN A 27 2.74 -6.06 0.71
C ASN A 27 4.08 -5.33 0.48
N GLN A 28 4.29 -4.88 -0.73
CA GLN A 28 5.51 -4.21 -1.15
C GLN A 28 5.16 -2.88 -1.81
N VAL A 29 5.79 -1.81 -1.34
CA VAL A 29 5.61 -0.46 -1.87
C VAL A 29 6.97 0.15 -2.15
N THR A 30 7.08 0.79 -3.30
CA THR A 30 8.15 1.74 -3.60
C THR A 30 7.52 3.06 -4.00
N VAL A 31 7.84 4.12 -3.27
CA VAL A 31 7.49 5.50 -3.63
C VAL A 31 8.75 6.34 -3.73
N MET A 32 8.82 7.14 -4.79
CA MET A 32 9.90 8.09 -5.04
C MET A 32 9.32 9.46 -5.32
N GLY A 33 9.86 10.49 -4.69
CA GLY A 33 9.37 11.84 -4.88
C GLY A 33 10.00 12.86 -3.95
N GLU A 34 9.49 14.07 -4.08
CA GLU A 34 9.92 15.23 -3.29
C GLU A 34 9.25 15.24 -1.91
N VAL A 35 10.01 15.47 -0.87
CA VAL A 35 9.49 15.73 0.47
C VAL A 35 8.80 17.07 0.49
N VAL A 36 7.51 17.12 0.85
CA VAL A 36 6.69 18.34 0.82
C VAL A 36 6.17 18.77 2.19
N SER A 37 6.53 18.05 3.24
CA SER A 37 6.19 18.41 4.62
C SER A 37 7.38 18.18 5.56
N ASN A 38 7.38 18.84 6.73
CA ASN A 38 8.23 18.44 7.83
C ASN A 38 7.65 17.20 8.52
N PHE A 39 8.50 16.51 9.29
CA PHE A 39 8.04 15.40 10.13
C PHE A 39 7.06 15.85 11.21
N SER A 40 5.99 15.11 11.35
CA SER A 40 5.02 15.28 12.45
C SER A 40 4.99 14.01 13.30
N TYR A 41 5.14 14.15 14.61
CA TYR A 41 5.06 13.02 15.54
C TYR A 41 3.72 12.31 15.42
N SER A 42 3.76 10.99 15.37
CA SER A 42 2.56 10.14 15.32
C SER A 42 2.34 9.38 16.62
N HIS A 43 3.27 8.53 16.98
CA HIS A 43 3.20 7.69 18.19
C HIS A 43 4.56 7.08 18.50
N GLU A 44 4.64 6.40 19.65
CA GLU A 44 5.81 5.63 20.08
C GLU A 44 5.43 4.18 20.33
N ILE A 45 6.33 3.27 20.00
CA ILE A 45 6.22 1.84 20.31
C ILE A 45 7.53 1.38 20.91
N TYR A 46 7.51 0.93 22.16
CA TYR A 46 8.68 0.42 22.87
C TYR A 46 9.90 1.37 22.87
N GLY A 47 9.66 2.69 23.02
CA GLY A 47 10.71 3.69 23.04
C GLY A 47 11.24 4.06 21.65
N GLU A 48 10.58 3.67 20.59
CA GLU A 48 10.87 4.06 19.20
C GLU A 48 9.79 5.00 18.69
N GLY A 49 10.18 6.23 18.33
CA GLY A 49 9.28 7.25 17.80
C GLY A 49 8.97 7.04 16.32
N PHE A 50 7.71 7.22 15.96
CA PHE A 50 7.22 7.17 14.57
C PHE A 50 6.64 8.51 14.15
N TYR A 51 7.01 8.94 12.95
CA TYR A 51 6.69 10.26 12.42
C TYR A 51 6.07 10.15 11.03
N MET A 52 5.17 11.07 10.72
CA MET A 52 4.56 11.20 9.38
C MET A 52 5.27 12.28 8.59
N VAL A 53 5.49 11.99 7.31
CA VAL A 53 5.99 12.93 6.30
C VAL A 53 5.25 12.70 4.99
N ASP A 54 5.03 13.75 4.21
CA ASP A 54 4.36 13.68 2.92
C ASP A 54 5.35 13.72 1.76
N ILE A 55 5.21 12.77 0.83
CA ILE A 55 6.03 12.67 -0.38
C ILE A 55 5.17 12.93 -1.61
N LYS A 56 5.56 13.89 -2.44
CA LYS A 56 4.93 14.22 -3.72
C LYS A 56 5.51 13.34 -4.82
N CYS A 57 4.72 12.38 -5.28
CA CYS A 57 5.05 11.48 -6.38
C CYS A 57 4.43 11.97 -7.67
N THR A 58 5.25 12.33 -8.67
CA THR A 58 4.78 12.79 -9.97
C THR A 58 4.28 11.60 -10.80
N ARG A 59 3.17 11.79 -11.51
CA ARG A 59 2.65 10.83 -12.51
C ARG A 59 3.19 11.17 -13.90
N LEU A 60 3.12 10.22 -14.81
CA LEU A 60 3.47 10.45 -16.22
C LEU A 60 2.58 11.50 -16.92
N SER A 61 1.48 11.92 -16.30
CA SER A 61 0.46 12.86 -16.83
C SER A 61 0.50 14.21 -16.14
N ASP A 62 1.65 14.79 -15.83
CA ASP A 62 1.84 16.10 -15.18
C ASP A 62 1.04 16.32 -13.86
N SER A 63 0.30 15.32 -13.43
CA SER A 63 -0.38 15.28 -12.13
C SER A 63 0.52 14.61 -11.09
N PHE A 64 0.17 14.75 -9.81
CA PHE A 64 0.92 14.15 -8.71
C PHE A 64 -0.02 13.58 -7.65
N ASP A 65 0.53 12.68 -6.86
CA ASP A 65 -0.08 12.20 -5.62
C ASP A 65 0.78 12.65 -4.44
N ILE A 66 0.17 13.13 -3.37
CA ILE A 66 0.85 13.36 -2.09
C ILE A 66 0.58 12.14 -1.23
N ILE A 67 1.64 11.38 -0.92
CA ILE A 67 1.54 10.10 -0.23
C ILE A 67 2.09 10.23 1.17
N PRO A 68 1.28 9.94 2.23
CA PRO A 68 1.75 9.95 3.59
C PRO A 68 2.65 8.74 3.87
N VAL A 69 3.81 9.02 4.42
CA VAL A 69 4.82 8.02 4.78
C VAL A 69 5.06 8.07 6.29
N MET A 70 4.97 6.92 6.94
CA MET A 70 5.32 6.71 8.33
C MET A 70 6.79 6.27 8.41
N VAL A 71 7.62 7.04 9.11
CA VAL A 71 9.06 6.80 9.25
C VAL A 71 9.41 6.62 10.71
N SER A 72 10.22 5.63 11.04
CA SER A 72 10.86 5.48 12.34
C SER A 72 12.03 6.46 12.46
N GLU A 73 12.21 7.06 13.64
CA GLU A 73 13.38 7.89 13.97
C GLU A 73 14.73 7.18 13.81
N ARG A 74 14.72 5.84 13.71
CA ARG A 74 15.94 5.04 13.43
C ARG A 74 16.38 5.09 11.98
N LEU A 75 15.46 5.45 11.06
CA LEU A 75 15.75 5.48 9.62
C LEU A 75 16.30 6.82 9.18
N LEU A 76 15.87 7.92 9.82
CA LEU A 76 16.25 9.29 9.50
C LEU A 76 16.28 10.16 10.77
N ASP A 77 17.08 11.23 10.74
CA ASP A 77 17.01 12.28 11.74
C ASP A 77 15.71 13.11 11.56
N VAL A 78 14.68 12.76 12.31
CA VAL A 78 13.36 13.38 12.22
C VAL A 78 13.30 14.83 12.74
N THR A 79 14.40 15.34 13.34
CA THR A 79 14.53 16.74 13.78
C THR A 79 15.01 17.67 12.66
N ALA A 80 15.60 17.10 11.60
CA ALA A 80 16.05 17.82 10.43
C ALA A 80 14.90 18.05 9.43
N SER A 81 14.98 19.12 8.64
CA SER A 81 14.07 19.38 7.53
C SER A 81 14.66 18.83 6.23
N TYR A 82 13.87 18.01 5.54
CA TYR A 82 14.22 17.46 4.22
C TYR A 82 13.31 17.98 3.11
N VAL A 83 12.53 19.02 3.38
CA VAL A 83 11.60 19.61 2.38
C VAL A 83 12.37 20.03 1.14
N GLY A 84 11.88 19.61 -0.03
CA GLY A 84 12.52 19.82 -1.33
C GLY A 84 13.54 18.75 -1.73
N MET A 85 13.92 17.85 -0.82
CA MET A 85 14.82 16.73 -1.15
C MET A 85 14.04 15.57 -1.78
N LEU A 86 14.72 14.78 -2.60
CA LEU A 86 14.16 13.60 -3.24
C LEU A 86 14.47 12.36 -2.41
N LEU A 87 13.43 11.60 -2.09
CA LEU A 87 13.51 10.32 -1.38
C LEU A 87 12.96 9.17 -2.21
N CYS A 88 13.61 8.01 -2.08
CA CYS A 88 13.08 6.71 -2.44
C CYS A 88 12.78 5.95 -1.15
N VAL A 89 11.53 5.55 -0.98
CA VAL A 89 11.04 4.81 0.19
C VAL A 89 10.54 3.45 -0.24
N ASN A 90 11.12 2.41 0.34
CA ASN A 90 10.61 1.04 0.26
C ASN A 90 9.91 0.66 1.57
N GLY A 91 8.75 0.01 1.47
CA GLY A 91 7.98 -0.31 2.65
C GLY A 91 6.70 -1.10 2.37
N GLN A 92 5.71 -0.91 3.21
CA GLN A 92 4.41 -1.57 3.15
C GLN A 92 3.28 -0.54 3.24
N PHE A 93 2.20 -0.73 2.50
CA PHE A 93 1.02 0.11 2.61
C PHE A 93 0.13 -0.43 3.72
N ARG A 94 0.05 0.31 4.82
CA ARG A 94 -0.62 -0.12 6.04
C ARG A 94 -1.86 0.69 6.34
N SER A 95 -2.83 0.03 6.97
CA SER A 95 -4.06 0.64 7.43
C SER A 95 -4.14 0.59 8.97
N TYR A 96 -4.68 1.64 9.57
CA TYR A 96 -5.07 1.65 10.96
C TYR A 96 -6.34 2.46 11.18
N ASN A 97 -7.09 2.12 12.22
CA ASN A 97 -8.27 2.88 12.59
C ASN A 97 -7.88 3.93 13.62
N ARG A 98 -8.02 5.20 13.25
CA ARG A 98 -7.89 6.32 14.17
C ARG A 98 -9.23 6.55 14.85
N HIS A 99 -9.24 6.54 16.18
CA HIS A 99 -10.40 6.93 16.97
C HIS A 99 -10.54 8.45 16.94
N GLU A 100 -11.58 8.96 16.27
CA GLU A 100 -12.06 10.33 16.38
C GLU A 100 -13.31 10.32 17.28
N GLU A 101 -13.59 11.41 18.00
CA GLU A 101 -14.60 11.51 19.08
C GLU A 101 -15.95 10.82 18.84
N ARG A 102 -16.35 10.55 17.59
CA ARG A 102 -17.62 9.91 17.23
C ARG A 102 -17.53 8.78 16.21
N LYS A 103 -16.38 8.54 15.57
CA LYS A 103 -16.24 7.53 14.48
C LYS A 103 -14.81 7.07 14.35
N ASN A 104 -14.65 5.80 14.00
CA ASN A 104 -13.36 5.27 13.53
C ASN A 104 -13.10 5.75 12.11
N ARG A 105 -11.91 6.28 11.87
CA ARG A 105 -11.44 6.65 10.53
C ARG A 105 -10.32 5.71 10.11
N LEU A 106 -10.50 5.08 8.96
CA LEU A 106 -9.42 4.32 8.31
C LEU A 106 -8.36 5.30 7.80
N VAL A 107 -7.15 5.15 8.28
CA VAL A 107 -5.97 5.90 7.84
C VAL A 107 -5.04 4.94 7.14
N LEU A 108 -4.55 5.35 5.98
CA LEU A 108 -3.62 4.60 5.15
C LEU A 108 -2.32 5.39 5.00
N SER A 109 -1.20 4.72 5.14
CA SER A 109 0.13 5.31 4.93
C SER A 109 1.14 4.25 4.47
N VAL A 110 2.20 4.67 3.83
CA VAL A 110 3.36 3.81 3.56
C VAL A 110 4.18 3.73 4.85
N PHE A 111 4.33 2.55 5.42
CA PHE A 111 5.21 2.28 6.54
C PHE A 111 6.60 1.98 5.98
N ALA A 112 7.52 2.94 6.13
CA ALA A 112 8.87 2.85 5.61
C ALA A 112 9.67 1.73 6.30
N ARG A 113 10.36 0.92 5.51
CA ARG A 113 11.36 -0.05 5.95
C ARG A 113 12.77 0.38 5.57
N GLU A 114 12.87 1.06 4.45
CA GLU A 114 14.11 1.62 3.93
C GLU A 114 13.83 2.99 3.33
N VAL A 115 14.74 3.94 3.56
CA VAL A 115 14.69 5.29 3.00
C VAL A 115 16.06 5.60 2.41
N LYS A 116 16.07 6.08 1.17
CA LYS A 116 17.29 6.50 0.46
C LYS A 116 17.09 7.90 -0.11
N PHE A 117 18.10 8.76 0.02
CA PHE A 117 18.17 10.01 -0.73
C PHE A 117 18.55 9.70 -2.18
N ILE A 118 17.93 10.39 -3.11
CA ILE A 118 18.25 10.31 -4.53
C ILE A 118 18.57 11.70 -5.06
N GLU A 119 19.54 11.79 -5.95
CA GLU A 119 19.98 13.08 -6.50
C GLU A 119 19.07 13.54 -7.63
N GLU A 120 18.66 12.60 -8.48
CA GLU A 120 17.80 12.86 -9.64
C GLU A 120 16.76 11.76 -9.81
N MET A 121 15.61 12.10 -10.39
CA MET A 121 14.62 11.14 -10.86
C MET A 121 14.73 11.02 -12.38
N GLU A 122 14.96 9.80 -12.87
CA GLU A 122 14.89 9.53 -14.30
C GLU A 122 13.46 9.71 -14.80
N GLU A 123 13.26 10.33 -15.96
CA GLU A 123 11.91 10.57 -16.55
C GLU A 123 11.10 9.29 -16.74
N SER A 124 11.78 8.16 -16.95
CA SER A 124 11.15 6.84 -17.10
C SER A 124 10.87 6.12 -15.78
N SER A 125 11.28 6.68 -14.64
CA SER A 125 11.16 6.03 -13.34
C SER A 125 9.71 5.86 -12.93
N LYS A 126 9.35 4.64 -12.52
CA LYS A 126 8.06 4.39 -11.89
C LYS A 126 8.11 4.84 -10.45
N THR A 127 7.71 6.08 -10.22
CA THR A 127 7.81 6.77 -8.92
C THR A 127 6.87 6.24 -7.83
N ASN A 128 5.94 5.36 -8.19
CA ASN A 128 4.89 4.89 -7.29
C ASN A 128 4.43 3.51 -7.74
N GLN A 129 4.86 2.48 -7.03
CA GLN A 129 4.53 1.10 -7.32
C GLN A 129 4.09 0.39 -6.05
N ILE A 130 3.07 -0.45 -6.17
CA ILE A 130 2.61 -1.31 -5.09
C ILE A 130 2.28 -2.70 -5.62
N TYR A 131 2.67 -3.70 -4.84
CA TYR A 131 2.24 -5.08 -4.95
C TYR A 131 1.54 -5.50 -3.66
N LEU A 132 0.37 -6.10 -3.79
CA LEU A 132 -0.41 -6.65 -2.70
C LEU A 132 -0.86 -8.07 -3.04
N ASP A 133 -0.78 -8.96 -2.06
CA ASP A 133 -1.35 -10.29 -2.07
C ASP A 133 -2.24 -10.43 -0.84
N GLY A 134 -3.52 -10.61 -1.04
CA GLY A 134 -4.50 -10.61 0.03
C GLY A 134 -5.82 -11.25 -0.40
N TYR A 135 -6.82 -11.10 0.45
CA TYR A 135 -8.13 -11.71 0.27
C TYR A 135 -9.20 -10.66 0.03
N ILE A 136 -10.12 -10.94 -0.89
CA ILE A 136 -11.31 -10.12 -1.10
C ILE A 136 -12.18 -10.22 0.15
N CYS A 137 -12.37 -9.11 0.87
CA CYS A 137 -13.10 -9.12 2.13
C CYS A 137 -14.49 -8.48 2.05
N LYS A 138 -14.86 -7.97 0.88
CA LYS A 138 -16.17 -7.42 0.57
C LYS A 138 -16.53 -7.71 -0.89
N GLU A 139 -17.79 -7.91 -1.19
CA GLU A 139 -18.24 -8.05 -2.58
C GLU A 139 -17.81 -6.83 -3.39
N PRO A 140 -17.20 -7.01 -4.57
CA PRO A 140 -16.81 -5.92 -5.46
C PRO A 140 -18.01 -5.08 -5.86
N VAL A 141 -17.83 -3.77 -5.91
CA VAL A 141 -18.88 -2.85 -6.34
C VAL A 141 -18.57 -2.32 -7.74
N TYR A 142 -19.15 -2.96 -8.75
CA TYR A 142 -19.04 -2.51 -10.13
C TYR A 142 -20.03 -1.38 -10.43
N ARG A 143 -19.57 -0.35 -11.15
CA ARG A 143 -20.42 0.78 -11.60
C ARG A 143 -19.82 1.45 -12.83
N LYS A 144 -20.66 2.20 -13.55
CA LYS A 144 -20.23 3.11 -14.61
C LYS A 144 -20.25 4.55 -14.10
N THR A 145 -19.18 5.28 -14.37
CA THR A 145 -19.16 6.72 -14.09
C THR A 145 -20.10 7.47 -15.04
N PRO A 146 -20.48 8.73 -14.72
CA PRO A 146 -21.27 9.56 -15.64
C PRO A 146 -20.64 9.75 -17.04
N LEU A 147 -19.31 9.62 -17.12
CA LEU A 147 -18.57 9.66 -18.40
C LEU A 147 -18.44 8.28 -19.07
N GLY A 148 -19.19 7.28 -18.62
CA GLY A 148 -19.22 5.94 -19.20
C GLY A 148 -18.01 5.05 -18.88
N ARG A 149 -17.09 5.47 -17.99
CA ARG A 149 -15.95 4.65 -17.57
C ARG A 149 -16.42 3.57 -16.60
N GLU A 150 -16.03 2.34 -16.88
CA GLU A 150 -16.29 1.19 -16.00
C GLU A 150 -15.27 1.17 -14.86
N ILE A 151 -15.75 1.03 -13.63
CA ILE A 151 -14.94 0.92 -12.42
C ILE A 151 -15.49 -0.16 -11.50
N ALA A 152 -14.61 -0.80 -10.74
CA ALA A 152 -14.96 -1.69 -9.64
C ALA A 152 -14.15 -1.34 -8.40
N ASP A 153 -14.85 -1.12 -7.30
CA ASP A 153 -14.26 -0.87 -5.99
C ASP A 153 -14.09 -2.21 -5.25
N LEU A 154 -12.88 -2.50 -4.82
CA LEU A 154 -12.52 -3.69 -4.03
C LEU A 154 -12.04 -3.27 -2.65
N LEU A 155 -12.21 -4.14 -1.66
CA LEU A 155 -11.53 -4.05 -0.37
C LEU A 155 -10.71 -5.32 -0.15
N LEU A 156 -9.39 -5.16 -0.12
CA LEU A 156 -8.44 -6.26 0.05
C LEU A 156 -7.98 -6.33 1.52
N ALA A 157 -8.06 -7.52 2.12
CA ALA A 157 -7.46 -7.81 3.42
C ALA A 157 -6.09 -8.44 3.20
N VAL A 158 -5.04 -7.70 3.56
CA VAL A 158 -3.64 -8.15 3.46
C VAL A 158 -3.15 -8.54 4.83
N ASN A 159 -2.82 -9.82 5.00
CA ASN A 159 -2.42 -10.36 6.29
C ASN A 159 -1.05 -9.84 6.73
N ARG A 160 -0.95 -9.50 8.00
CA ARG A 160 0.30 -9.23 8.71
C ARG A 160 0.68 -10.42 9.60
N PRO A 161 1.95 -10.50 10.03
CA PRO A 161 2.31 -11.35 11.15
C PRO A 161 1.43 -11.08 12.39
N TYR A 162 1.26 -12.10 13.23
CA TYR A 162 0.51 -12.03 14.49
C TYR A 162 -1.00 -11.77 14.34
N GLY A 163 -1.61 -12.28 13.28
CA GLY A 163 -3.08 -12.30 13.09
C GLY A 163 -3.74 -10.95 12.87
N LYS A 164 -3.00 -9.93 12.46
CA LYS A 164 -3.53 -8.63 12.04
C LYS A 164 -3.67 -8.58 10.53
N SER A 165 -4.54 -7.71 10.02
CA SER A 165 -4.68 -7.46 8.58
C SER A 165 -4.78 -5.97 8.30
N ASP A 166 -4.24 -5.59 7.14
CA ASP A 166 -4.47 -4.28 6.53
C ASP A 166 -5.67 -4.35 5.60
N TYR A 167 -6.60 -3.40 5.73
CA TYR A 167 -7.74 -3.29 4.84
C TYR A 167 -7.47 -2.18 3.83
N ILE A 168 -7.22 -2.56 2.59
CA ILE A 168 -6.75 -1.65 1.55
C ILE A 168 -7.81 -1.51 0.46
N PRO A 169 -8.39 -0.30 0.28
CA PRO A 169 -9.27 0.00 -0.84
C PRO A 169 -8.49 -0.04 -2.15
N CYS A 170 -9.07 -0.69 -3.15
CA CYS A 170 -8.51 -0.78 -4.49
C CYS A 170 -9.57 -0.38 -5.52
N ILE A 171 -9.16 0.32 -6.57
CA ILE A 171 -10.04 0.69 -7.68
C ILE A 171 -9.52 0.10 -8.98
N CYS A 172 -10.37 -0.65 -9.65
CA CYS A 172 -10.14 -1.24 -10.95
C CYS A 172 -10.83 -0.44 -12.05
N TRP A 173 -10.23 -0.39 -13.25
CA TRP A 173 -10.72 0.38 -14.38
C TRP A 173 -10.93 -0.51 -15.61
N GLY A 174 -11.99 -0.25 -16.39
CA GLY A 174 -12.25 -0.87 -17.67
C GLY A 174 -12.27 -2.40 -17.61
N ARG A 175 -11.38 -3.06 -18.36
CA ARG A 175 -11.28 -4.52 -18.40
C ARG A 175 -11.03 -5.14 -17.02
N ASN A 176 -10.17 -4.53 -16.21
CA ASN A 176 -9.93 -5.00 -14.85
C ASN A 176 -11.17 -4.86 -13.97
N ALA A 177 -11.99 -3.84 -14.16
CA ALA A 177 -13.25 -3.66 -13.43
C ALA A 177 -14.25 -4.77 -13.76
N ARG A 178 -14.42 -5.10 -15.06
CA ARG A 178 -15.28 -6.21 -15.51
C ARG A 178 -14.82 -7.57 -15.00
N TYR A 179 -13.51 -7.78 -14.91
CA TYR A 179 -12.96 -9.02 -14.37
C TYR A 179 -13.18 -9.09 -12.86
N ALA A 180 -12.88 -8.01 -12.14
CA ALA A 180 -13.02 -7.93 -10.69
C ALA A 180 -14.48 -8.01 -10.20
N GLU A 181 -15.48 -7.64 -11.02
CA GLU A 181 -16.91 -7.76 -10.72
C GLU A 181 -17.31 -9.18 -10.31
N HIS A 182 -16.62 -10.19 -10.85
CA HIS A 182 -16.95 -11.60 -10.62
C HIS A 182 -16.23 -12.22 -9.41
N PHE A 183 -15.36 -11.46 -8.74
CA PHE A 183 -14.63 -11.95 -7.57
C PHE A 183 -15.56 -12.13 -6.39
N LYS A 184 -15.28 -13.16 -5.58
CA LYS A 184 -16.06 -13.49 -4.40
C LYS A 184 -15.29 -13.19 -3.13
N VAL A 185 -16.03 -12.92 -2.06
CA VAL A 185 -15.45 -12.79 -0.71
C VAL A 185 -14.72 -14.07 -0.33
N GLY A 186 -13.50 -13.94 0.17
CA GLY A 186 -12.62 -15.05 0.54
C GLY A 186 -11.64 -15.48 -0.55
N GLU A 187 -11.83 -15.08 -1.81
CA GLU A 187 -10.85 -15.37 -2.87
C GLU A 187 -9.56 -14.61 -2.67
N ARG A 188 -8.43 -15.29 -2.89
CA ARG A 188 -7.09 -14.70 -2.82
C ARG A 188 -6.74 -14.01 -4.13
N CYS A 189 -6.26 -12.78 -4.04
CA CYS A 189 -5.96 -11.96 -5.21
C CYS A 189 -4.62 -11.26 -5.07
N ALA A 190 -3.81 -11.32 -6.12
CA ALA A 190 -2.61 -10.50 -6.29
C ALA A 190 -2.94 -9.24 -7.09
N ILE A 191 -2.48 -8.10 -6.62
CA ILE A 191 -2.74 -6.77 -7.20
C ILE A 191 -1.41 -6.04 -7.41
N TRP A 192 -1.23 -5.48 -8.61
CA TRP A 192 -0.18 -4.52 -8.95
C TRP A 192 -0.81 -3.19 -9.31
N GLY A 193 -0.22 -2.11 -8.87
CA GLY A 193 -0.76 -0.79 -9.12
C GLY A 193 0.09 0.33 -8.57
N ARG A 194 -0.56 1.44 -8.27
CA ARG A 194 0.02 2.60 -7.61
C ARG A 194 -0.93 3.14 -6.54
N ILE A 195 -0.38 3.75 -5.52
CA ILE A 195 -1.16 4.47 -4.52
C ILE A 195 -1.63 5.79 -5.15
N GLN A 196 -2.91 6.11 -4.99
CA GLN A 196 -3.44 7.41 -5.40
C GLN A 196 -4.22 8.06 -4.26
N SER A 197 -4.22 9.38 -4.26
CA SER A 197 -5.08 10.19 -3.42
C SER A 197 -6.30 10.67 -4.20
N ARG A 198 -7.44 10.72 -3.52
CA ARG A 198 -8.69 11.27 -4.05
C ARG A 198 -9.32 12.20 -3.04
N GLU A 199 -9.52 13.43 -3.45
CA GLU A 199 -10.31 14.38 -2.65
C GLU A 199 -11.80 14.08 -2.78
N TYR A 200 -12.52 14.17 -1.68
CA TYR A 200 -13.97 14.07 -1.66
C TYR A 200 -14.57 14.98 -0.60
N MET A 201 -15.79 15.42 -0.85
CA MET A 201 -16.55 16.23 0.08
C MET A 201 -17.39 15.32 0.97
N LYS A 202 -17.18 15.39 2.28
CA LYS A 202 -17.99 14.66 3.26
C LYS A 202 -18.96 15.60 3.93
N LYS A 203 -20.25 15.34 3.76
CA LYS A 203 -21.31 16.03 4.46
C LYS A 203 -21.30 15.57 5.92
N LEU A 204 -21.06 16.48 6.86
CA LEU A 204 -21.07 16.22 8.31
C LEU A 204 -22.47 16.39 8.87
N ASP A 205 -23.16 17.48 8.46
CA ASP A 205 -24.55 17.79 8.75
C ASP A 205 -25.15 18.60 7.55
N GLU A 206 -26.32 19.23 7.74
CA GLU A 206 -27.00 19.95 6.65
C GLU A 206 -26.25 21.21 6.18
N GLU A 207 -25.45 21.83 7.05
CA GLU A 207 -24.75 23.08 6.78
C GLU A 207 -23.23 22.92 6.60
N HIS A 208 -22.66 21.81 7.09
CA HIS A 208 -21.21 21.61 7.13
C HIS A 208 -20.77 20.50 6.18
N VAL A 209 -19.88 20.88 5.26
CA VAL A 209 -19.21 19.99 4.32
C VAL A 209 -17.69 20.07 4.54
N GLU A 210 -17.06 18.94 4.77
CA GLU A 210 -15.62 18.83 4.99
C GLU A 210 -14.95 18.22 3.77
N LYS A 211 -13.88 18.86 3.27
CA LYS A 211 -13.00 18.29 2.25
C LYS A 211 -12.07 17.26 2.89
N ARG A 212 -12.08 16.05 2.38
CA ARG A 212 -11.26 14.95 2.87
C ARG A 212 -10.46 14.32 1.73
N VAL A 213 -9.33 13.72 2.10
CA VAL A 213 -8.50 12.92 1.20
C VAL A 213 -8.65 11.46 1.58
N ALA A 214 -8.96 10.61 0.61
CA ALA A 214 -8.90 9.16 0.71
C ALA A 214 -7.72 8.64 -0.11
N PHE A 215 -7.07 7.61 0.40
CA PHE A 215 -6.04 6.87 -0.32
C PHE A 215 -6.58 5.52 -0.75
N GLU A 216 -6.21 5.09 -1.94
CA GLU A 216 -6.62 3.83 -2.53
C GLU A 216 -5.54 3.33 -3.49
N VAL A 217 -5.58 2.06 -3.87
CA VAL A 217 -4.69 1.51 -4.89
C VAL A 217 -5.40 1.54 -6.24
N SER A 218 -4.87 2.31 -7.19
CA SER A 218 -5.29 2.24 -8.60
C SER A 218 -4.63 1.03 -9.25
N VAL A 219 -5.46 0.04 -9.58
CA VAL A 219 -5.03 -1.27 -10.07
C VAL A 219 -4.63 -1.21 -11.54
N SER A 220 -3.39 -1.61 -11.84
CA SER A 220 -2.92 -1.80 -13.22
C SER A 220 -3.06 -3.23 -13.69
N LYS A 221 -2.88 -4.21 -12.79
CA LYS A 221 -3.02 -5.65 -13.03
C LYS A 221 -3.58 -6.31 -11.78
N LEU A 222 -4.41 -7.35 -11.94
CA LEU A 222 -4.86 -8.21 -10.86
C LEU A 222 -5.03 -9.65 -11.36
N GLU A 223 -4.84 -10.59 -10.46
CA GLU A 223 -4.93 -12.03 -10.72
C GLU A 223 -5.52 -12.73 -9.50
N LEU A 224 -6.49 -13.63 -9.71
CA LEU A 224 -6.88 -14.60 -8.68
C LEU A 224 -5.77 -15.62 -8.52
N LEU A 225 -5.42 -15.91 -7.27
CA LEU A 225 -4.44 -16.94 -6.93
C LEU A 225 -5.19 -18.20 -6.48
N GLU A 226 -4.87 -19.34 -7.09
CA GLU A 226 -5.37 -20.63 -6.62
C GLU A 226 -4.81 -20.91 -5.23
N GLU A 227 -5.66 -21.40 -4.31
CA GLU A 227 -5.16 -21.94 -3.04
C GLU A 227 -4.27 -23.14 -3.35
N ALA A 228 -3.03 -23.11 -2.87
CA ALA A 228 -2.16 -24.28 -2.94
C ALA A 228 -2.88 -25.42 -2.24
N GLN A 229 -3.28 -26.46 -3.01
CA GLN A 229 -3.83 -27.68 -2.44
C GLN A 229 -2.78 -28.24 -1.48
N VAL A 230 -3.07 -28.16 -0.19
CA VAL A 230 -2.33 -28.91 0.81
C VAL A 230 -2.66 -30.36 0.54
N GLN A 231 -1.79 -31.08 -0.18
CA GLN A 231 -1.84 -32.52 -0.25
C GLN A 231 -1.58 -33.03 1.18
N GLU A 232 -2.65 -33.34 1.90
CA GLU A 232 -2.55 -34.24 3.05
C GLU A 232 -2.07 -35.59 2.51
N SER A 233 -0.77 -35.82 2.58
CA SER A 233 -0.21 -37.17 2.50
C SER A 233 -0.59 -37.89 3.78
N ILE A 234 -1.72 -38.58 3.74
CA ILE A 234 -2.09 -39.60 4.72
C ILE A 234 -1.08 -40.74 4.53
N VAL A 235 -0.22 -40.90 5.49
CA VAL A 235 0.57 -42.14 5.71
C VAL A 235 0.10 -42.81 6.97
#